data_1cc5f5fd429f09aa94cfe30650fd0b74
#
_entry.id   1cc5f5fd429f09aa94cfe30650fd0b74
#
_cell.length_a   1.000
_cell.length_b   1.000
_cell.length_c   1.000
_cell.angle_alpha   90.00
_cell.angle_beta   90.00
_cell.angle_gamma   90.00
#
_symmetry.space_group_name_H-M   'P 1'
#
loop_
_entity.id
_entity.type
_entity.pdbx_description
1 polymer ?
#
loop_
_entity_poly.entity_id
_entity_poly.type
_entity_poly.pdbx_seq_one_letter_code
_entity_poly.pdbx_strand_id
1 'polypeptide(L)'
;MRFDVITLFPEMFEPFLASGVTRRAYASGQVSIRLWNPRDFAQGNYRRVDDRPFGGGPGMVMMIEPLERCLQAVRVDRASLGEAERAPVVLFSPIGQVLNHSSVERWAQGPGAILLCGRYEGIDQRFIDACVDAQISLGDFVLSGGEIAAMALIDAVTRLQPGVLNDEGSHQFDSFNPALDGLLDCPHYTRPEVWQPGEGAAPVPVPEVLLSGHHAHIERWRRDERLRITSQHRPELIDAAREAGLLSAKDEAALARNS
;
A
#
# COMPACT_ATOMS: atom_id res chain seq x y z
N MET A 1 9.70 13.50 1.90
CA MET A 1 9.70 12.26 1.09
C MET A 1 9.24 12.57 -0.33
N ARG A 2 9.80 11.92 -1.36
CA ARG A 2 9.41 12.18 -2.75
C ARG A 2 9.22 10.89 -3.55
N PHE A 3 8.08 10.79 -4.26
CA PHE A 3 7.84 9.78 -5.28
C PHE A 3 7.79 10.42 -6.67
N ASP A 4 8.54 9.85 -7.61
CA ASP A 4 8.43 10.16 -9.03
C ASP A 4 7.74 8.99 -9.72
N VAL A 5 6.59 9.24 -10.32
CA VAL A 5 5.79 8.20 -10.97
C VAL A 5 5.93 8.29 -12.48
N ILE A 6 6.57 7.30 -13.09
CA ILE A 6 6.66 7.16 -14.53
C ILE A 6 5.42 6.39 -15.00
N THR A 7 4.52 7.07 -15.71
CA THR A 7 3.22 6.54 -16.15
C THR A 7 2.79 7.12 -17.50
N LEU A 8 2.06 6.35 -18.29
CA LEU A 8 1.40 6.81 -19.51
C LEU A 8 0.08 7.56 -19.25
N PHE A 9 -0.42 7.53 -18.00
CA PHE A 9 -1.74 8.08 -17.60
C PHE A 9 -1.61 8.93 -16.34
N PRO A 10 -0.87 10.05 -16.39
CA PRO A 10 -0.69 10.93 -15.22
C PRO A 10 -2.02 11.45 -14.66
N GLU A 11 -3.05 11.63 -15.50
CA GLU A 11 -4.39 12.09 -15.13
C GLU A 11 -5.10 11.15 -14.14
N MET A 12 -4.73 9.88 -14.05
CA MET A 12 -5.28 8.95 -13.06
C MET A 12 -4.94 9.36 -11.62
N PHE A 13 -3.87 10.11 -11.41
CA PHE A 13 -3.41 10.50 -10.09
C PHE A 13 -4.09 11.77 -9.55
N GLU A 14 -4.69 12.61 -10.39
CA GLU A 14 -5.31 13.88 -9.97
C GLU A 14 -6.36 13.69 -8.87
N PRO A 15 -7.40 12.84 -9.02
CA PRO A 15 -8.40 12.65 -7.97
C PRO A 15 -7.82 11.97 -6.73
N PHE A 16 -6.82 11.09 -6.89
CA PHE A 16 -6.13 10.44 -5.80
C PHE A 16 -5.38 11.46 -4.90
N LEU A 17 -4.65 12.38 -5.51
CA LEU A 17 -3.89 13.41 -4.79
C LEU A 17 -4.77 14.49 -4.16
N ALA A 18 -5.96 14.73 -4.72
CA ALA A 18 -6.88 15.76 -4.27
C ALA A 18 -7.87 15.31 -3.18
N SER A 19 -7.94 14.00 -2.90
CA SER A 19 -8.98 13.41 -2.05
C SER A 19 -8.39 12.67 -0.83
N GLY A 20 -9.25 12.41 0.15
CA GLY A 20 -8.90 11.60 1.32
C GLY A 20 -8.03 12.34 2.35
N VAL A 21 -7.63 11.60 3.39
CA VAL A 21 -6.82 12.14 4.51
C VAL A 21 -5.39 12.44 4.07
N THR A 22 -4.84 11.63 3.18
CA THR A 22 -3.46 11.72 2.67
C THR A 22 -3.20 12.98 1.82
N ARG A 23 -4.25 13.63 1.26
CA ARG A 23 -4.13 14.88 0.51
C ARG A 23 -3.40 15.99 1.27
N ARG A 24 -3.48 15.98 2.62
CA ARG A 24 -2.80 16.99 3.46
C ARG A 24 -1.28 16.91 3.32
N ALA A 25 -0.74 15.68 3.28
CA ALA A 25 0.68 15.45 3.10
C ALA A 25 1.17 15.91 1.73
N TYR A 26 0.34 15.72 0.69
CA TYR A 26 0.65 16.18 -0.66
C TYR A 26 0.59 17.70 -0.77
N ALA A 27 -0.47 18.32 -0.24
CA ALA A 27 -0.67 19.76 -0.27
C ALA A 27 0.38 20.54 0.55
N SER A 28 0.88 19.97 1.64
CA SER A 28 1.93 20.56 2.47
C SER A 28 3.34 20.35 1.92
N GLY A 29 3.50 19.47 0.93
CA GLY A 29 4.81 19.07 0.41
C GLY A 29 5.59 18.08 1.30
N GLN A 30 4.97 17.57 2.38
CA GLN A 30 5.58 16.53 3.22
C GLN A 30 5.86 15.26 2.42
N VAL A 31 4.93 14.90 1.54
CA VAL A 31 5.10 13.87 0.51
C VAL A 31 4.90 14.52 -0.84
N SER A 32 5.97 14.63 -1.61
CA SER A 32 5.95 15.20 -2.96
C SER A 32 5.73 14.10 -3.99
N ILE A 33 4.77 14.29 -4.88
CA ILE A 33 4.49 13.38 -6.00
C ILE A 33 4.75 14.14 -7.29
N ARG A 34 5.63 13.59 -8.15
CA ARG A 34 5.87 14.10 -9.50
C ARG A 34 5.52 13.04 -10.54
N LEU A 35 4.79 13.46 -11.55
CA LEU A 35 4.29 12.58 -12.61
C LEU A 35 5.10 12.82 -13.89
N TRP A 36 5.54 11.73 -14.52
CA TRP A 36 6.39 11.75 -15.69
C TRP A 36 5.78 10.87 -16.77
N ASN A 37 5.47 11.45 -17.94
CA ASN A 37 4.93 10.67 -19.04
C ASN A 37 6.05 10.29 -20.02
N PRO A 38 6.35 9.01 -20.22
CA PRO A 38 7.36 8.57 -21.20
C PRO A 38 7.11 9.05 -22.63
N ARG A 39 5.86 9.35 -23.00
CA ARG A 39 5.53 9.93 -24.33
C ARG A 39 6.21 11.28 -24.58
N ASP A 40 6.45 12.06 -23.53
CA ASP A 40 7.11 13.37 -23.65
C ASP A 40 8.60 13.24 -23.98
N PHE A 41 9.17 12.06 -23.76
CA PHE A 41 10.56 11.72 -24.04
C PHE A 41 10.73 10.84 -25.29
N ALA A 42 9.62 10.44 -25.92
CA ALA A 42 9.64 9.66 -27.15
C ALA A 42 9.98 10.54 -28.37
N GLN A 43 10.75 9.97 -29.29
CA GLN A 43 11.14 10.64 -30.55
C GLN A 43 10.10 10.42 -31.66
N GLY A 44 10.16 11.29 -32.64
CA GLY A 44 9.31 11.24 -33.85
C GLY A 44 7.92 11.81 -33.65
N ASN A 45 7.20 11.99 -34.74
CA ASN A 45 5.89 12.67 -34.76
C ASN A 45 4.80 11.91 -33.99
N TYR A 46 4.92 10.60 -33.90
CA TYR A 46 3.92 9.74 -33.26
C TYR A 46 4.18 9.50 -31.76
N ARG A 47 5.30 9.97 -31.18
CA ARG A 47 5.68 9.78 -29.77
C ARG A 47 5.43 8.36 -29.29
N ARG A 48 5.91 7.36 -30.05
CA ARG A 48 5.71 5.94 -29.75
C ARG A 48 6.47 5.55 -28.48
N VAL A 49 5.81 4.78 -27.64
CA VAL A 49 6.35 4.26 -26.37
C VAL A 49 6.34 2.74 -26.31
N ASP A 50 5.75 2.09 -27.33
CA ASP A 50 5.53 0.66 -27.41
C ASP A 50 5.77 0.14 -28.82
N ASP A 51 6.17 -1.13 -28.93
CA ASP A 51 6.30 -1.85 -30.20
C ASP A 51 5.98 -3.34 -30.03
N ARG A 52 5.87 -4.07 -31.15
CA ARG A 52 5.57 -5.50 -31.16
C ARG A 52 6.68 -6.30 -30.49
N PRO A 53 6.36 -7.34 -29.70
CA PRO A 53 7.37 -8.19 -29.09
C PRO A 53 8.19 -8.95 -30.16
N PHE A 54 9.49 -9.07 -29.94
CA PHE A 54 10.30 -10.01 -30.70
C PHE A 54 9.82 -11.44 -30.42
N GLY A 55 9.81 -12.27 -31.46
CA GLY A 55 9.25 -13.62 -31.38
C GLY A 55 7.74 -13.68 -31.68
N GLY A 56 7.08 -12.53 -31.87
CA GLY A 56 5.65 -12.45 -32.13
C GLY A 56 4.81 -12.61 -30.85
N GLY A 57 3.50 -12.70 -31.01
CA GLY A 57 2.53 -12.80 -29.91
C GLY A 57 1.54 -11.65 -29.93
N PRO A 58 0.49 -11.71 -29.06
CA PRO A 58 -0.46 -10.62 -28.91
C PRO A 58 0.15 -9.43 -28.16
N GLY A 59 -0.47 -8.26 -28.34
CA GLY A 59 -0.13 -7.06 -27.60
C GLY A 59 1.13 -6.34 -28.05
N MET A 60 1.61 -5.47 -27.19
CA MET A 60 2.74 -4.58 -27.39
C MET A 60 3.65 -4.62 -26.14
N VAL A 61 4.89 -4.14 -26.27
CA VAL A 61 5.85 -4.05 -25.16
C VAL A 61 6.37 -2.62 -25.08
N MET A 62 6.50 -2.07 -23.89
CA MET A 62 7.07 -0.73 -23.69
C MET A 62 8.54 -0.70 -24.09
N MET A 63 8.88 0.29 -24.92
CA MET A 63 10.22 0.45 -25.50
C MET A 63 11.21 1.00 -24.48
N ILE A 64 12.47 0.61 -24.62
CA ILE A 64 13.60 1.07 -23.77
C ILE A 64 13.82 2.57 -23.86
N GLU A 65 14.01 3.12 -25.09
CA GLU A 65 14.45 4.51 -25.26
C GLU A 65 13.57 5.57 -24.58
N PRO A 66 12.23 5.57 -24.71
CA PRO A 66 11.38 6.55 -24.03
C PRO A 66 11.47 6.43 -22.51
N LEU A 67 11.55 5.20 -21.98
CA LEU A 67 11.68 4.94 -20.56
C LEU A 67 13.04 5.39 -20.01
N GLU A 68 14.13 5.08 -20.72
CA GLU A 68 15.48 5.49 -20.35
C GLU A 68 15.63 7.01 -20.29
N ARG A 69 15.16 7.72 -21.31
CA ARG A 69 15.19 9.19 -21.34
C ARG A 69 14.32 9.80 -20.24
N CYS A 70 13.15 9.23 -20.00
CA CYS A 70 12.27 9.65 -18.91
C CYS A 70 12.97 9.45 -17.57
N LEU A 71 13.53 8.27 -17.30
CA LEU A 71 14.25 7.97 -16.07
C LEU A 71 15.47 8.90 -15.88
N GLN A 72 16.21 9.19 -16.94
CA GLN A 72 17.32 10.14 -16.89
C GLN A 72 16.83 11.55 -16.52
N ALA A 73 15.72 12.01 -17.09
CA ALA A 73 15.12 13.30 -16.75
C ALA A 73 14.70 13.38 -15.28
N VAL A 74 14.10 12.30 -14.74
CA VAL A 74 13.78 12.17 -13.30
C VAL A 74 15.05 12.32 -12.45
N ARG A 75 16.12 11.62 -12.81
CA ARG A 75 17.38 11.67 -12.07
C ARG A 75 18.01 13.06 -12.10
N VAL A 76 18.00 13.72 -13.24
CA VAL A 76 18.51 15.10 -13.39
C VAL A 76 17.70 16.08 -12.53
N ASP A 77 16.37 15.98 -12.55
CA ASP A 77 15.50 16.83 -11.75
C ASP A 77 15.72 16.61 -10.24
N ARG A 78 15.85 15.35 -9.77
CA ARG A 78 16.21 15.05 -8.37
C ARG A 78 17.57 15.66 -7.97
N ALA A 79 18.58 15.46 -8.79
CA ALA A 79 19.91 16.00 -8.53
C ALA A 79 19.91 17.54 -8.46
N SER A 80 19.12 18.22 -9.27
CA SER A 80 19.00 19.68 -9.27
C SER A 80 18.42 20.25 -7.97
N LEU A 81 17.66 19.42 -7.23
CA LEU A 81 17.03 19.78 -5.95
C LEU A 81 17.87 19.33 -4.73
N GLY A 82 19.06 18.79 -4.96
CA GLY A 82 19.91 18.27 -3.87
C GLY A 82 19.34 17.01 -3.19
N GLU A 83 18.42 16.32 -3.84
CA GLU A 83 17.87 15.06 -3.35
C GLU A 83 18.83 13.90 -3.64
N ALA A 84 18.69 12.80 -2.89
CA ALA A 84 19.57 11.65 -3.00
C ALA A 84 19.77 11.24 -4.47
N GLU A 85 21.02 11.17 -4.92
CA GLU A 85 21.40 10.90 -6.31
C GLU A 85 20.77 9.61 -6.87
N ARG A 86 20.45 8.66 -6.00
CA ARG A 86 19.90 7.38 -6.40
C ARG A 86 18.67 6.99 -5.57
N ALA A 87 17.50 7.49 -5.96
CA ALA A 87 16.26 6.89 -5.49
C ALA A 87 16.06 5.53 -6.17
N PRO A 88 15.61 4.50 -5.43
CA PRO A 88 15.37 3.18 -6.03
C PRO A 88 14.25 3.25 -7.08
N VAL A 89 14.44 2.53 -8.18
CA VAL A 89 13.43 2.33 -9.23
C VAL A 89 12.63 1.09 -8.90
N VAL A 90 11.34 1.25 -8.72
CA VAL A 90 10.40 0.19 -8.31
C VAL A 90 9.42 -0.08 -9.45
N LEU A 91 9.39 -1.31 -9.94
CA LEU A 91 8.42 -1.79 -10.91
C LEU A 91 7.30 -2.55 -10.21
N PHE A 92 6.05 -2.29 -10.60
CA PHE A 92 4.92 -3.11 -10.17
C PHE A 92 4.72 -4.26 -11.15
N SER A 93 4.84 -5.49 -10.65
CA SER A 93 4.85 -6.70 -11.47
C SER A 93 4.35 -7.91 -10.65
N PRO A 94 3.64 -8.86 -11.28
CA PRO A 94 3.22 -10.10 -10.61
C PRO A 94 4.37 -10.96 -10.05
N ILE A 95 5.57 -10.85 -10.62
CA ILE A 95 6.76 -11.58 -10.13
C ILE A 95 7.45 -10.89 -8.94
N GLY A 96 6.98 -9.69 -8.55
CA GLY A 96 7.55 -8.92 -7.46
C GLY A 96 7.24 -9.52 -6.08
N GLN A 97 7.95 -9.03 -5.07
CA GLN A 97 7.64 -9.33 -3.67
C GLN A 97 6.27 -8.78 -3.31
N VAL A 98 5.43 -9.60 -2.68
CA VAL A 98 4.10 -9.18 -2.25
C VAL A 98 4.19 -8.07 -1.20
N LEU A 99 3.48 -6.96 -1.44
CA LEU A 99 3.41 -5.82 -0.54
C LEU A 99 2.72 -6.22 0.76
N ASN A 100 3.38 -5.99 1.88
CA ASN A 100 2.84 -6.20 3.22
C ASN A 100 3.20 -5.04 4.15
N HIS A 101 2.62 -5.02 5.35
CA HIS A 101 2.79 -3.91 6.30
C HIS A 101 4.27 -3.64 6.62
N SER A 102 5.06 -4.67 6.89
CA SER A 102 6.49 -4.49 7.21
C SER A 102 7.30 -3.90 6.05
N SER A 103 6.93 -4.19 4.79
CA SER A 103 7.56 -3.56 3.63
C SER A 103 7.09 -2.10 3.47
N VAL A 104 5.82 -1.80 3.76
CA VAL A 104 5.31 -0.42 3.78
C VAL A 104 6.03 0.44 4.83
N GLU A 105 6.26 -0.10 6.04
CA GLU A 105 7.04 0.59 7.08
C GLU A 105 8.47 0.92 6.62
N ARG A 106 9.15 -0.03 5.95
CA ARG A 106 10.48 0.24 5.38
C ARG A 106 10.45 1.36 4.33
N TRP A 107 9.45 1.36 3.45
CA TRP A 107 9.26 2.43 2.47
C TRP A 107 8.94 3.78 3.14
N ALA A 108 8.17 3.77 4.23
CA ALA A 108 7.81 4.98 4.98
C ALA A 108 9.00 5.66 5.68
N GLN A 109 10.04 4.90 6.01
CA GLN A 109 11.28 5.40 6.61
C GLN A 109 12.28 5.92 5.55
N GLY A 110 12.04 5.62 4.28
CA GLY A 110 12.93 6.00 3.19
C GLY A 110 12.67 7.41 2.64
N PRO A 111 13.54 7.88 1.73
CA PRO A 111 13.39 9.20 1.09
C PRO A 111 12.32 9.21 -0.01
N GLY A 112 11.72 8.07 -0.35
CA GLY A 112 10.82 7.86 -1.48
C GLY A 112 11.46 6.99 -2.57
N ALA A 113 10.84 6.97 -3.76
CA ALA A 113 11.25 6.09 -4.87
C ALA A 113 10.85 6.66 -6.24
N ILE A 114 11.38 6.06 -7.30
CA ILE A 114 10.91 6.23 -8.67
C ILE A 114 10.01 5.02 -8.97
N LEU A 115 8.71 5.25 -9.14
CA LEU A 115 7.70 4.22 -9.35
C LEU A 115 7.44 4.06 -10.85
N LEU A 116 7.69 2.88 -11.38
CA LEU A 116 7.53 2.55 -12.78
C LEU A 116 6.21 1.79 -12.99
N CYS A 117 5.27 2.43 -13.68
CA CYS A 117 3.98 1.85 -14.03
C CYS A 117 4.05 1.20 -15.41
N GLY A 118 4.25 -0.12 -15.46
CA GLY A 118 4.20 -0.89 -16.69
C GLY A 118 2.79 -0.91 -17.29
N ARG A 119 2.72 -0.97 -18.63
CA ARG A 119 1.50 -1.11 -19.43
C ARG A 119 1.70 -2.13 -20.53
N TYR A 120 0.64 -2.43 -21.26
CA TYR A 120 0.63 -3.43 -22.33
C TYR A 120 0.98 -4.84 -21.80
N GLU A 121 1.79 -5.62 -22.56
CA GLU A 121 2.28 -6.93 -22.12
C GLU A 121 3.48 -6.81 -21.14
N GLY A 122 4.00 -5.61 -20.95
CA GLY A 122 5.10 -5.33 -20.04
C GLY A 122 6.12 -4.37 -20.62
N ILE A 123 7.29 -4.38 -20.01
CA ILE A 123 8.45 -3.54 -20.35
C ILE A 123 9.55 -4.44 -20.90
N ASP A 124 10.32 -3.93 -21.87
CA ASP A 124 11.48 -4.66 -22.39
C ASP A 124 12.39 -5.13 -21.24
N GLN A 125 12.65 -6.45 -21.21
CA GLN A 125 13.37 -7.08 -20.10
C GLN A 125 14.75 -6.48 -19.85
N ARG A 126 15.44 -6.05 -20.91
CA ARG A 126 16.76 -5.41 -20.81
C ARG A 126 16.73 -4.12 -20.00
N PHE A 127 15.62 -3.35 -20.10
CA PHE A 127 15.42 -2.16 -19.27
C PHE A 127 15.18 -2.53 -17.82
N ILE A 128 14.37 -3.56 -17.57
CA ILE A 128 14.12 -4.07 -16.21
C ILE A 128 15.43 -4.50 -15.57
N ASP A 129 16.22 -5.34 -16.26
CA ASP A 129 17.48 -5.89 -15.74
C ASP A 129 18.53 -4.81 -15.43
N ALA A 130 18.55 -3.73 -16.25
CA ALA A 130 19.54 -2.66 -16.11
C ALA A 130 19.13 -1.54 -15.14
N CYS A 131 17.84 -1.28 -14.97
CA CYS A 131 17.36 -0.03 -14.36
C CYS A 131 16.45 -0.22 -13.15
N VAL A 132 15.85 -1.40 -12.93
CA VAL A 132 14.90 -1.65 -11.84
C VAL A 132 15.63 -2.23 -10.63
N ASP A 133 15.50 -1.58 -9.48
CA ASP A 133 16.14 -1.99 -8.23
C ASP A 133 15.25 -2.97 -7.42
N ALA A 134 13.92 -2.87 -7.57
CA ALA A 134 12.97 -3.73 -6.88
C ALA A 134 11.68 -3.94 -7.69
N GLN A 135 11.05 -5.09 -7.48
CA GLN A 135 9.72 -5.37 -8.03
C GLN A 135 8.73 -5.66 -6.91
N ILE A 136 7.52 -5.08 -7.00
CA ILE A 136 6.45 -5.22 -6.00
C ILE A 136 5.20 -5.78 -6.67
N SER A 137 4.59 -6.78 -6.02
CA SER A 137 3.27 -7.32 -6.35
C SER A 137 2.23 -6.89 -5.32
N LEU A 138 0.98 -6.68 -5.73
CA LEU A 138 -0.15 -6.51 -4.81
C LEU A 138 -0.83 -7.84 -4.45
N GLY A 139 -0.47 -8.94 -5.13
CA GLY A 139 -1.06 -10.26 -4.94
C GLY A 139 -1.20 -11.02 -6.25
N ASP A 140 -1.84 -12.18 -6.19
CA ASP A 140 -1.95 -13.14 -7.30
C ASP A 140 -3.10 -12.76 -8.25
N PHE A 141 -3.02 -11.60 -8.85
CA PHE A 141 -3.94 -11.11 -9.89
C PHE A 141 -3.24 -10.12 -10.81
N VAL A 142 -3.83 -9.89 -11.99
CA VAL A 142 -3.26 -8.99 -13.01
C VAL A 142 -4.10 -7.72 -13.11
N LEU A 143 -3.41 -6.58 -13.14
CA LEU A 143 -3.98 -5.26 -13.41
C LEU A 143 -3.64 -4.82 -14.84
N SER A 144 -4.41 -3.89 -15.40
CA SER A 144 -4.16 -3.32 -16.72
C SER A 144 -2.91 -2.41 -16.77
N GLY A 145 -2.30 -2.12 -15.62
CA GLY A 145 -1.08 -1.31 -15.49
C GLY A 145 -0.70 -1.09 -14.04
N GLY A 146 0.47 -0.49 -13.83
CA GLY A 146 1.06 -0.30 -12.51
C GLY A 146 0.49 0.86 -11.69
N GLU A 147 -0.37 1.70 -12.24
CA GLU A 147 -0.81 2.96 -11.61
C GLU A 147 -1.58 2.73 -10.32
N ILE A 148 -2.50 1.74 -10.30
CA ILE A 148 -3.27 1.39 -9.08
C ILE A 148 -2.33 0.86 -8.00
N ALA A 149 -1.35 0.07 -8.38
CA ALA A 149 -0.35 -0.44 -7.45
C ALA A 149 0.55 0.68 -6.89
N ALA A 150 0.92 1.65 -7.74
CA ALA A 150 1.64 2.84 -7.31
C ALA A 150 0.83 3.67 -6.30
N MET A 151 -0.44 3.91 -6.59
CA MET A 151 -1.35 4.61 -5.67
C MET A 151 -1.51 3.87 -4.34
N ALA A 152 -1.64 2.54 -4.35
CA ALA A 152 -1.74 1.73 -3.14
C ALA A 152 -0.48 1.85 -2.26
N LEU A 153 0.72 1.78 -2.86
CA LEU A 153 1.98 1.96 -2.14
C LEU A 153 2.09 3.38 -1.58
N ILE A 154 1.82 4.40 -2.40
CA ILE A 154 1.90 5.80 -2.00
C ILE A 154 0.94 6.09 -0.83
N ASP A 155 -0.31 5.63 -0.90
CA ASP A 155 -1.29 5.83 0.19
C ASP A 155 -0.84 5.16 1.47
N ALA A 156 -0.48 3.88 1.40
CA ALA A 156 -0.04 3.09 2.55
C ALA A 156 1.18 3.72 3.25
N VAL A 157 2.17 4.19 2.48
CA VAL A 157 3.36 4.88 2.99
C VAL A 157 3.04 6.25 3.57
N THR A 158 2.18 7.02 2.87
CA THR A 158 1.81 8.38 3.29
C THR A 158 1.04 8.38 4.60
N ARG A 159 0.15 7.43 4.83
CA ARG A 159 -0.58 7.27 6.11
C ARG A 159 0.34 7.12 7.32
N LEU A 160 1.52 6.53 7.13
CA LEU A 160 2.50 6.31 8.19
C LEU A 160 3.39 7.54 8.45
N GLN A 161 3.26 8.61 7.66
CA GLN A 161 4.04 9.82 7.91
C GLN A 161 3.49 10.59 9.10
N PRO A 162 4.36 11.16 9.97
CA PRO A 162 3.92 11.91 11.15
C PRO A 162 2.95 13.04 10.81
N GLY A 163 1.86 13.16 11.56
CA GLY A 163 0.88 14.24 11.42
C GLY A 163 -0.06 14.14 10.22
N VAL A 164 0.02 13.09 9.39
CA VAL A 164 -0.90 12.88 8.26
C VAL A 164 -2.28 12.44 8.74
N LEU A 165 -2.33 11.50 9.68
CA LEU A 165 -3.56 11.13 10.38
C LEU A 165 -3.81 12.09 11.54
N ASN A 166 -5.08 12.37 11.86
CA ASN A 166 -5.46 13.30 12.91
C ASN A 166 -5.01 12.87 14.32
N ASP A 167 -4.92 11.57 14.56
CA ASP A 167 -4.41 10.96 15.77
C ASP A 167 -3.18 10.14 15.41
N GLU A 168 -2.03 10.48 16.00
CA GLU A 168 -0.77 9.76 15.79
C GLU A 168 -0.85 8.28 16.19
N GLY A 169 -1.75 7.96 17.13
CA GLY A 169 -2.05 6.57 17.51
C GLY A 169 -2.89 5.79 16.48
N SER A 170 -3.54 6.47 15.52
CA SER A 170 -4.50 5.80 14.61
C SER A 170 -3.88 4.67 13.79
N HIS A 171 -2.64 4.83 13.32
CA HIS A 171 -1.98 3.79 12.53
C HIS A 171 -1.38 2.67 13.40
N GLN A 172 -1.14 2.92 14.71
CA GLN A 172 -0.58 1.91 15.63
C GLN A 172 -1.57 0.79 15.93
N PHE A 173 -2.87 1.07 15.80
CA PHE A 173 -3.93 0.10 16.03
C PHE A 173 -4.52 -0.49 14.74
N ASP A 174 -3.86 -0.28 13.60
CA ASP A 174 -4.24 -0.93 12.34
C ASP A 174 -3.85 -2.41 12.34
N SER A 175 -4.60 -3.21 11.58
CA SER A 175 -4.24 -4.61 11.30
C SER A 175 -2.81 -4.73 10.79
N PHE A 176 -2.12 -5.81 11.17
CA PHE A 176 -0.73 -6.13 10.82
C PHE A 176 0.33 -5.27 11.51
N ASN A 177 -0.04 -4.26 12.30
CA ASN A 177 0.92 -3.42 13.00
C ASN A 177 1.62 -4.22 14.12
N PRO A 178 2.93 -4.04 14.34
CA PRO A 178 3.66 -4.66 15.46
C PRO A 178 3.05 -4.36 16.84
N ALA A 179 2.43 -3.18 17.04
CA ALA A 179 1.74 -2.84 18.29
C ALA A 179 0.51 -3.73 18.59
N LEU A 180 -0.02 -4.42 17.56
CA LEU A 180 -1.05 -5.44 17.69
C LEU A 180 -0.50 -6.87 17.51
N ASP A 181 0.80 -7.08 17.68
CA ASP A 181 1.49 -8.35 17.46
C ASP A 181 1.30 -8.91 16.04
N GLY A 182 1.09 -8.04 15.05
CA GLY A 182 0.84 -8.40 13.67
C GLY A 182 -0.55 -9.00 13.39
N LEU A 183 -1.46 -8.99 14.37
CA LEU A 183 -2.82 -9.53 14.24
C LEU A 183 -3.73 -8.58 13.45
N LEU A 184 -4.90 -9.10 13.06
CA LEU A 184 -5.99 -8.26 12.56
C LEU A 184 -6.57 -7.42 13.70
N ASP A 185 -7.08 -6.22 13.38
CA ASP A 185 -7.75 -5.39 14.38
C ASP A 185 -9.13 -5.95 14.78
N CYS A 186 -9.64 -5.45 15.88
CA CYS A 186 -10.95 -5.86 16.43
C CYS A 186 -12.10 -5.13 15.73
N PRO A 187 -13.36 -5.65 15.86
CA PRO A 187 -14.52 -4.95 15.33
C PRO A 187 -14.74 -3.60 16.03
N HIS A 188 -15.14 -2.60 15.25
CA HIS A 188 -15.52 -1.29 15.73
C HIS A 188 -17.03 -1.11 15.72
N TYR A 189 -17.54 -0.44 16.75
CA TYR A 189 -18.95 -0.14 16.91
C TYR A 189 -19.16 1.36 17.08
N THR A 190 -20.25 1.88 16.50
CA THR A 190 -20.64 3.30 16.60
C THR A 190 -22.15 3.42 16.80
N ARG A 191 -22.67 4.62 16.77
CA ARG A 191 -24.10 4.91 16.91
C ARG A 191 -24.92 4.43 15.72
N PRO A 192 -26.17 3.98 15.92
CA PRO A 192 -26.89 3.93 17.20
C PRO A 192 -26.43 2.78 18.11
N GLU A 193 -26.65 2.89 19.45
CA GLU A 193 -26.32 1.85 20.42
C GLU A 193 -27.08 0.54 20.15
N VAL A 194 -28.32 0.63 19.67
CA VAL A 194 -29.12 -0.50 19.23
C VAL A 194 -29.52 -0.30 17.78
N TRP A 195 -29.09 -1.17 16.92
CA TRP A 195 -29.45 -1.12 15.50
C TRP A 195 -30.58 -2.09 15.19
N GLN A 196 -31.58 -1.62 14.41
CA GLN A 196 -32.68 -2.41 13.88
C GLN A 196 -32.38 -2.77 12.40
N PRO A 197 -32.00 -4.01 12.08
CA PRO A 197 -31.58 -4.40 10.72
C PRO A 197 -32.70 -4.36 9.66
N GLY A 198 -33.96 -4.30 10.08
CA GLY A 198 -35.14 -4.26 9.21
C GLY A 198 -36.40 -4.61 9.94
N GLU A 199 -37.56 -4.53 9.26
CA GLU A 199 -38.86 -4.85 9.83
C GLU A 199 -38.92 -6.34 10.20
N GLY A 200 -39.26 -6.63 11.45
CA GLY A 200 -39.33 -8.01 11.98
C GLY A 200 -38.00 -8.65 12.39
N ALA A 201 -36.84 -8.04 12.15
CA ALA A 201 -35.56 -8.52 12.63
C ALA A 201 -35.36 -8.21 14.12
N ALA A 202 -34.61 -9.04 14.85
CA ALA A 202 -34.25 -8.72 16.22
C ALA A 202 -33.30 -7.52 16.29
N PRO A 203 -33.45 -6.63 17.29
CA PRO A 203 -32.52 -5.53 17.52
C PRO A 203 -31.12 -6.06 17.84
N VAL A 204 -30.09 -5.41 17.30
CA VAL A 204 -28.69 -5.77 17.52
C VAL A 204 -28.00 -4.65 18.30
N PRO A 205 -27.70 -4.87 19.60
CA PRO A 205 -27.02 -3.89 20.44
C PRO A 205 -25.51 -3.91 20.23
N VAL A 206 -24.86 -2.80 20.59
CA VAL A 206 -23.41 -2.76 20.82
C VAL A 206 -23.06 -3.69 22.00
N PRO A 207 -21.92 -4.41 21.97
CA PRO A 207 -21.47 -5.23 23.10
C PRO A 207 -21.42 -4.43 24.42
N GLU A 208 -22.07 -4.93 25.46
CA GLU A 208 -22.21 -4.24 26.78
C GLU A 208 -20.86 -3.84 27.39
N VAL A 209 -19.81 -4.65 27.17
CA VAL A 209 -18.47 -4.36 27.68
C VAL A 209 -17.94 -3.03 27.16
N LEU A 210 -18.29 -2.65 25.92
CA LEU A 210 -17.87 -1.38 25.31
C LEU A 210 -18.59 -0.17 25.89
N LEU A 211 -19.73 -0.38 26.55
CA LEU A 211 -20.53 0.64 27.21
C LEU A 211 -20.19 0.79 28.71
N SER A 212 -19.41 -0.14 29.27
CA SER A 212 -19.13 -0.25 30.69
C SER A 212 -18.24 0.85 31.29
N GLY A 213 -17.45 1.55 30.46
CA GLY A 213 -16.42 2.50 30.92
C GLY A 213 -15.19 1.83 31.58
N HIS A 214 -15.17 0.52 31.71
CA HIS A 214 -14.07 -0.23 32.30
C HIS A 214 -12.95 -0.49 31.30
N HIS A 215 -11.96 0.41 31.19
CA HIS A 215 -10.88 0.33 30.20
C HIS A 215 -10.18 -1.02 30.14
N ALA A 216 -9.85 -1.62 31.28
CA ALA A 216 -9.16 -2.92 31.32
C ALA A 216 -10.02 -4.07 30.72
N HIS A 217 -11.35 -4.04 30.96
CA HIS A 217 -12.26 -5.02 30.37
C HIS A 217 -12.44 -4.79 28.89
N ILE A 218 -12.52 -3.52 28.47
CA ILE A 218 -12.62 -3.13 27.04
C ILE A 218 -11.35 -3.57 26.29
N GLU A 219 -10.16 -3.31 26.84
CA GLU A 219 -8.91 -3.74 26.20
C GLU A 219 -8.78 -5.27 26.13
N ARG A 220 -9.19 -5.99 27.17
CA ARG A 220 -9.20 -7.46 27.13
C ARG A 220 -10.19 -7.97 26.09
N TRP A 221 -11.38 -7.42 25.99
CA TRP A 221 -12.37 -7.77 24.99
C TRP A 221 -11.85 -7.51 23.57
N ARG A 222 -11.24 -6.34 23.33
CA ARG A 222 -10.61 -6.03 22.04
C ARG A 222 -9.53 -7.04 21.68
N ARG A 223 -8.70 -7.42 22.65
CA ARG A 223 -7.67 -8.44 22.43
C ARG A 223 -8.29 -9.81 22.08
N ASP A 224 -9.33 -10.22 22.80
CA ASP A 224 -10.03 -11.47 22.55
C ASP A 224 -10.67 -11.49 21.15
N GLU A 225 -11.25 -10.36 20.70
CA GLU A 225 -11.83 -10.24 19.37
C GLU A 225 -10.76 -10.23 18.26
N ARG A 226 -9.61 -9.59 18.46
CA ARG A 226 -8.47 -9.68 17.54
C ARG A 226 -8.03 -11.12 17.34
N LEU A 227 -7.86 -11.85 18.42
CA LEU A 227 -7.46 -13.26 18.37
C LEU A 227 -8.52 -14.11 17.65
N ARG A 228 -9.79 -13.92 17.98
CA ARG A 228 -10.90 -14.64 17.35
C ARG A 228 -10.96 -14.39 15.83
N ILE A 229 -10.95 -13.13 15.42
CA ILE A 229 -11.03 -12.76 13.99
C ILE A 229 -9.79 -13.25 13.26
N THR A 230 -8.61 -13.08 13.85
CA THR A 230 -7.36 -13.51 13.22
C THR A 230 -7.34 -15.03 13.07
N SER A 231 -7.73 -15.79 14.08
CA SER A 231 -7.76 -17.26 13.98
C SER A 231 -8.74 -17.79 12.94
N GLN A 232 -9.85 -17.07 12.71
CA GLN A 232 -10.86 -17.46 11.73
C GLN A 232 -10.48 -17.11 10.28
N HIS A 233 -9.81 -15.97 10.06
CA HIS A 233 -9.58 -15.43 8.72
C HIS A 233 -8.12 -15.50 8.25
N ARG A 234 -7.18 -15.45 9.17
CA ARG A 234 -5.74 -15.43 8.91
C ARG A 234 -4.98 -16.25 9.98
N PRO A 235 -5.24 -17.57 10.05
CA PRO A 235 -4.66 -18.43 11.10
C PRO A 235 -3.12 -18.42 11.09
N GLU A 236 -2.50 -18.23 9.94
CA GLU A 236 -1.05 -18.13 9.82
C GLU A 236 -0.44 -16.94 10.61
N LEU A 237 -1.22 -15.88 10.86
CA LEU A 237 -0.76 -14.77 11.71
C LEU A 237 -0.78 -15.14 13.19
N ILE A 238 -1.70 -16.00 13.61
CA ILE A 238 -1.69 -16.57 14.97
C ILE A 238 -0.46 -17.45 15.17
N ASP A 239 -0.14 -18.29 14.19
CA ASP A 239 1.03 -19.17 14.25
C ASP A 239 2.32 -18.33 14.29
N ALA A 240 2.43 -17.31 13.46
CA ALA A 240 3.56 -16.39 13.49
C ALA A 240 3.71 -15.65 14.85
N ALA A 241 2.60 -15.15 15.41
CA ALA A 241 2.62 -14.51 16.73
C ALA A 241 3.00 -15.48 17.85
N ARG A 242 2.57 -16.75 17.75
CA ARG A 242 2.92 -17.82 18.70
C ARG A 242 4.41 -18.17 18.61
N GLU A 243 4.95 -18.35 17.41
CA GLU A 243 6.37 -18.61 17.18
C GLU A 243 7.26 -17.47 17.70
N ALA A 244 6.78 -16.23 17.55
CA ALA A 244 7.46 -15.04 18.07
C ALA A 244 7.32 -14.85 19.59
N GLY A 245 6.55 -15.70 20.30
CA GLY A 245 6.34 -15.61 21.74
C GLY A 245 5.48 -14.42 22.18
N LEU A 246 4.64 -13.88 21.29
CA LEU A 246 3.81 -12.69 21.52
C LEU A 246 2.46 -13.02 22.17
N LEU A 247 2.05 -14.32 22.20
CA LEU A 247 0.80 -14.76 22.81
C LEU A 247 0.98 -15.13 24.27
N SER A 248 0.19 -14.51 25.15
CA SER A 248 0.15 -14.85 26.58
C SER A 248 -0.65 -16.14 26.83
N ALA A 249 -0.51 -16.74 28.02
CA ALA A 249 -1.34 -17.86 28.43
C ALA A 249 -2.86 -17.56 28.44
N LYS A 250 -3.23 -16.29 28.67
CA LYS A 250 -4.63 -15.83 28.56
C LYS A 250 -5.10 -15.78 27.10
N ASP A 251 -4.21 -15.46 26.16
CA ASP A 251 -4.52 -15.44 24.73
C ASP A 251 -4.72 -16.86 24.19
N GLU A 252 -3.85 -17.79 24.57
CA GLU A 252 -4.02 -19.22 24.21
C GLU A 252 -5.32 -19.81 24.79
N ALA A 253 -5.68 -19.44 26.04
CA ALA A 253 -6.96 -19.85 26.60
C ALA A 253 -8.17 -19.23 25.89
N ALA A 254 -8.04 -18.01 25.33
CA ALA A 254 -9.09 -17.39 24.52
C ALA A 254 -9.22 -18.08 23.16
N LEU A 255 -8.12 -18.40 22.50
CA LEU A 255 -8.10 -19.14 21.23
C LEU A 255 -8.73 -20.53 21.38
N ALA A 256 -8.41 -21.27 22.46
CA ALA A 256 -8.98 -22.58 22.73
C ALA A 256 -10.51 -22.57 22.95
N ARG A 257 -11.10 -21.46 23.38
CA ARG A 257 -12.56 -21.30 23.52
C ARG A 257 -13.27 -21.04 22.20
N ASN A 258 -12.55 -20.56 21.20
CA ASN A 258 -13.08 -20.16 19.90
C ASN A 258 -12.82 -21.20 18.79
N SER A 259 -12.10 -22.28 19.12
CA SER A 259 -11.86 -23.46 18.27
C SER A 259 -12.99 -24.47 18.44
#